data_4fd9f44610a5114da83980ad2b24c1e6
#
_entry.id   4fd9f44610a5114da83980ad2b24c1e6
#
_cell.length_a   1.000
_cell.length_b   1.000
_cell.length_c   1.000
_cell.angle_alpha   90.00
_cell.angle_beta   90.00
_cell.angle_gamma   90.00
#
_symmetry.space_group_name_H-M   'P 1'
#
loop_
_entity.id
_entity.type
_entity.pdbx_description
1 polymer ?
#
loop_
_entity_poly.entity_id
_entity_poly.type
_entity_poly.pdbx_seq_one_letter_code
_entity_poly.pdbx_strand_id
1 'polypeptide(L)'
;ASLWLANSVVLATFARRPSMFTVSAVGATFASLVAADLLSGTDTYAAITFNLANVVGIVGGTLVIRFRHPEPLTMSGAQNFARMCVAIVVASSLSTAIAALSALRSDPNGPTVVAAAWFTSDVTSYLILVSVILSFRVANPRHRTTPLTAKAVLTTESLPIVLTIVLMLVGLTVQGPLLLALPLPALLWCATRVHVFGTSLLTALWAGWTLVLLGQGTLRTGGVLVSEGPSATLSVALIALGPLLVATISLDRSRVQAKLRAALEYDNLTGVLSRGAFLRRSQQRLDELISDSRPVALLMLDLDHFKAINDTMGHAVGDIALVRSAACILGALPNNAIAGRIGGEEFAVLLPQADKDYAASIAHSIRRDHERLHVLSARTATVSIGLVWTDAAPRSVSPLLVSADHALYDAKRSGRNTVVAVDLA
;
A
#
# COMPACT_ATOMS: atom_id res chain seq x y z
N ALA A 1 30.48 -4.69 18.44
CA ALA A 1 30.00 -5.02 17.06
C ALA A 1 29.96 -3.75 16.25
N SER A 2 30.87 -3.56 15.31
CA SER A 2 30.87 -2.44 14.40
C SER A 2 29.85 -2.71 13.29
N LEU A 3 28.77 -1.92 13.20
CA LEU A 3 27.87 -1.90 12.07
C LEU A 3 28.58 -1.26 10.88
N TRP A 4 28.79 -2.01 9.80
CA TRP A 4 29.34 -1.48 8.55
C TRP A 4 28.25 -0.84 7.70
N LEU A 5 27.98 0.43 8.00
CA LEU A 5 26.91 1.20 7.36
C LEU A 5 27.17 1.43 5.86
N ALA A 6 28.43 1.65 5.49
CA ALA A 6 28.81 1.97 4.12
C ALA A 6 28.42 0.87 3.11
N ASN A 7 28.71 -0.39 3.41
CA ASN A 7 28.38 -1.53 2.55
C ASN A 7 26.88 -1.63 2.29
N SER A 8 26.07 -1.41 3.34
CA SER A 8 24.61 -1.44 3.27
C SER A 8 24.03 -0.34 2.39
N VAL A 9 24.61 0.87 2.47
CA VAL A 9 24.20 2.01 1.64
C VAL A 9 24.51 1.75 0.17
N VAL A 10 25.70 1.20 -0.14
CA VAL A 10 26.09 0.89 -1.52
C VAL A 10 25.20 -0.21 -2.11
N LEU A 11 25.03 -1.32 -1.40
CA LEU A 11 24.15 -2.43 -1.83
C LEU A 11 22.74 -1.94 -2.09
N ALA A 12 22.16 -1.17 -1.17
CA ALA A 12 20.83 -0.62 -1.32
C ALA A 12 20.73 0.37 -2.49
N THR A 13 21.77 1.17 -2.73
CA THR A 13 21.81 2.11 -3.86
C THR A 13 21.82 1.38 -5.20
N PHE A 14 22.65 0.36 -5.36
CA PHE A 14 22.69 -0.46 -6.57
C PHE A 14 21.41 -1.27 -6.79
N ALA A 15 20.79 -1.74 -5.70
CA ALA A 15 19.50 -2.41 -5.75
C ALA A 15 18.36 -1.49 -6.19
N ARG A 16 18.36 -0.24 -5.71
CA ARG A 16 17.32 0.75 -6.00
C ARG A 16 17.51 1.47 -7.34
N ARG A 17 18.75 1.68 -7.76
CA ARG A 17 19.14 2.37 -8.99
C ARG A 17 20.03 1.49 -9.84
N PRO A 18 19.47 0.56 -10.61
CA PRO A 18 20.24 -0.38 -11.42
C PRO A 18 21.23 0.26 -12.40
N SER A 19 20.94 1.48 -12.87
CA SER A 19 21.83 2.26 -13.74
C SER A 19 23.14 2.69 -13.09
N MET A 20 23.18 2.75 -11.75
CA MET A 20 24.39 3.11 -11.01
C MET A 20 25.34 1.91 -10.81
N PHE A 21 24.90 0.68 -11.08
CA PHE A 21 25.75 -0.51 -10.99
C PHE A 21 26.61 -0.63 -12.25
N THR A 22 27.73 0.05 -12.26
CA THR A 22 28.72 0.08 -13.35
C THR A 22 30.10 -0.33 -12.82
N VAL A 23 30.98 -0.77 -13.71
CA VAL A 23 32.35 -1.12 -13.32
C VAL A 23 33.08 0.06 -12.67
N SER A 24 32.87 1.27 -13.19
CA SER A 24 33.46 2.49 -12.61
C SER A 24 32.92 2.81 -11.21
N ALA A 25 31.61 2.61 -10.96
CA ALA A 25 31.04 2.80 -9.63
C ALA A 25 31.53 1.76 -8.61
N VAL A 26 31.70 0.51 -9.03
CA VAL A 26 32.28 -0.55 -8.19
C VAL A 26 33.75 -0.24 -7.87
N GLY A 27 34.55 0.18 -8.86
CA GLY A 27 35.93 0.60 -8.66
C GLY A 27 36.07 1.82 -7.75
N ALA A 28 35.21 2.83 -7.92
CA ALA A 28 35.16 4.00 -7.05
C ALA A 28 34.77 3.64 -5.61
N THR A 29 33.82 2.71 -5.43
CA THR A 29 33.45 2.19 -4.12
C THR A 29 34.64 1.53 -3.44
N PHE A 30 35.35 0.63 -4.13
CA PHE A 30 36.54 -0.02 -3.60
C PHE A 30 37.62 0.99 -3.19
N ALA A 31 37.95 1.93 -4.09
CA ALA A 31 38.96 2.94 -3.82
C ALA A 31 38.61 3.83 -2.63
N SER A 32 37.33 4.24 -2.51
CA SER A 32 36.89 5.09 -1.39
C SER A 32 36.91 4.36 -0.04
N LEU A 33 36.53 3.08 0.00
CA LEU A 33 36.59 2.27 1.22
C LEU A 33 38.03 2.02 1.66
N VAL A 34 38.92 1.67 0.74
CA VAL A 34 40.37 1.49 1.03
C VAL A 34 40.96 2.81 1.52
N ALA A 35 40.68 3.93 0.85
CA ALA A 35 41.19 5.23 1.28
C ALA A 35 40.73 5.61 2.69
N ALA A 36 39.45 5.35 3.02
CA ALA A 36 38.91 5.63 4.36
C ALA A 36 39.62 4.82 5.44
N ASP A 37 39.89 3.53 5.19
CA ASP A 37 40.60 2.65 6.13
C ASP A 37 42.05 3.07 6.30
N LEU A 38 42.74 3.42 5.23
CA LEU A 38 44.13 3.92 5.29
C LEU A 38 44.22 5.23 6.07
N LEU A 39 43.27 6.15 5.87
CA LEU A 39 43.18 7.41 6.62
C LEU A 39 42.88 7.20 8.12
N SER A 40 42.22 6.10 8.47
CA SER A 40 41.97 5.71 9.87
C SER A 40 43.13 5.01 10.52
N GLY A 41 44.24 4.76 9.78
CA GLY A 41 45.43 4.10 10.29
C GLY A 41 45.42 2.56 10.19
N THR A 42 44.48 2.00 9.43
CA THR A 42 44.44 0.55 9.18
C THR A 42 45.63 0.14 8.32
N ASP A 43 46.22 -1.03 8.64
CA ASP A 43 47.31 -1.61 7.84
C ASP A 43 46.87 -1.79 6.37
N THR A 44 47.82 -1.55 5.44
CA THR A 44 47.53 -1.55 3.99
C THR A 44 47.03 -2.90 3.50
N TYR A 45 47.57 -4.02 3.99
CA TYR A 45 47.14 -5.36 3.62
C TYR A 45 45.70 -5.60 4.10
N ALA A 46 45.40 -5.26 5.34
CA ALA A 46 44.06 -5.38 5.91
C ALA A 46 43.05 -4.47 5.19
N ALA A 47 43.40 -3.22 4.92
CA ALA A 47 42.56 -2.26 4.19
C ALA A 47 42.19 -2.77 2.80
N ILE A 48 43.11 -3.33 2.06
CA ILE A 48 42.86 -3.88 0.71
C ILE A 48 42.00 -5.14 0.79
N THR A 49 42.40 -6.12 1.64
CA THR A 49 41.75 -7.44 1.67
C THR A 49 40.33 -7.39 2.22
N PHE A 50 40.10 -6.63 3.28
CA PHE A 50 38.76 -6.50 3.86
C PHE A 50 37.78 -5.71 2.96
N ASN A 51 38.29 -4.67 2.29
CA ASN A 51 37.46 -3.94 1.34
C ASN A 51 37.23 -4.71 0.03
N LEU A 52 38.15 -5.58 -0.37
CA LEU A 52 37.88 -6.53 -1.45
C LEU A 52 36.75 -7.50 -1.06
N ALA A 53 36.78 -8.03 0.16
CA ALA A 53 35.72 -8.87 0.70
C ALA A 53 34.34 -8.14 0.65
N ASN A 54 34.30 -6.92 1.14
CA ASN A 54 33.11 -6.07 1.12
C ASN A 54 32.56 -5.87 -0.30
N VAL A 55 33.40 -5.48 -1.24
CA VAL A 55 33.00 -5.20 -2.62
C VAL A 55 32.52 -6.45 -3.35
N VAL A 56 33.18 -7.59 -3.16
CA VAL A 56 32.76 -8.87 -3.74
C VAL A 56 31.39 -9.27 -3.19
N GLY A 57 31.15 -9.09 -1.89
CA GLY A 57 29.84 -9.30 -1.28
C GLY A 57 28.77 -8.39 -1.90
N ILE A 58 29.02 -7.07 -2.01
CA ILE A 58 28.10 -6.10 -2.60
C ILE A 58 27.77 -6.46 -4.07
N VAL A 59 28.79 -6.82 -4.86
CA VAL A 59 28.61 -7.23 -6.26
C VAL A 59 27.76 -8.49 -6.34
N GLY A 60 28.09 -9.53 -5.57
CA GLY A 60 27.35 -10.78 -5.53
C GLY A 60 25.88 -10.59 -5.14
N GLY A 61 25.62 -9.84 -4.06
CA GLY A 61 24.26 -9.51 -3.64
C GLY A 61 23.49 -8.71 -4.70
N THR A 62 24.15 -7.74 -5.35
CA THR A 62 23.53 -6.96 -6.44
C THR A 62 23.19 -7.83 -7.64
N LEU A 63 24.05 -8.76 -8.03
CA LEU A 63 23.79 -9.70 -9.12
C LEU A 63 22.60 -10.61 -8.81
N VAL A 64 22.46 -11.09 -7.58
CA VAL A 64 21.30 -11.88 -7.14
C VAL A 64 20.01 -11.07 -7.25
N ILE A 65 20.02 -9.80 -6.82
CA ILE A 65 18.85 -8.92 -6.94
C ILE A 65 18.44 -8.73 -8.40
N ARG A 66 19.41 -8.60 -9.30
CA ARG A 66 19.17 -8.33 -10.73
C ARG A 66 18.88 -9.59 -11.55
N PHE A 67 19.19 -10.77 -11.00
CA PHE A 67 18.95 -12.02 -11.70
C PHE A 67 17.48 -12.20 -12.02
N ARG A 68 17.12 -12.30 -13.31
CA ARG A 68 15.74 -12.38 -13.85
C ARG A 68 14.82 -11.16 -13.59
N HIS A 69 15.31 -10.13 -12.89
CA HIS A 69 14.49 -8.98 -12.54
C HIS A 69 15.30 -7.68 -12.64
N PRO A 70 15.38 -7.06 -13.83
CA PRO A 70 16.17 -5.85 -14.04
C PRO A 70 15.57 -4.61 -13.34
N GLU A 71 14.33 -4.70 -12.84
CA GLU A 71 13.63 -3.61 -12.19
C GLU A 71 14.23 -3.24 -10.83
N PRO A 72 14.12 -1.95 -10.42
CA PRO A 72 14.54 -1.49 -9.11
C PRO A 72 13.91 -2.31 -7.98
N LEU A 73 14.72 -2.76 -7.03
CA LEU A 73 14.20 -3.43 -5.84
C LEU A 73 13.59 -2.39 -4.88
N THR A 74 12.40 -2.69 -4.40
CA THR A 74 11.70 -1.88 -3.39
C THR A 74 11.07 -2.81 -2.37
N MET A 75 10.83 -2.32 -1.14
CA MET A 75 10.11 -3.06 -0.09
C MET A 75 8.60 -3.08 -0.36
N SER A 76 8.22 -3.48 -1.56
CA SER A 76 6.85 -3.38 -2.05
C SER A 76 6.05 -4.67 -1.98
N GLY A 77 6.53 -5.69 -1.26
CA GLY A 77 5.83 -6.95 -1.07
C GLY A 77 6.74 -8.08 -0.59
N ALA A 78 6.12 -9.20 -0.18
CA ALA A 78 6.81 -10.34 0.38
C ALA A 78 7.85 -10.97 -0.57
N GLN A 79 7.57 -11.00 -1.88
CA GLN A 79 8.50 -11.52 -2.88
C GLN A 79 9.78 -10.67 -2.97
N ASN A 80 9.65 -9.34 -2.97
CA ASN A 80 10.80 -8.44 -2.99
C ASN A 80 11.58 -8.49 -1.68
N PHE A 81 10.89 -8.68 -0.55
CA PHE A 81 11.53 -8.92 0.74
C PHE A 81 12.35 -10.22 0.73
N ALA A 82 11.81 -11.32 0.21
CA ALA A 82 12.52 -12.57 0.08
C ALA A 82 13.77 -12.43 -0.82
N ARG A 83 13.65 -11.73 -1.96
CA ARG A 83 14.80 -11.43 -2.84
C ARG A 83 15.89 -10.65 -2.12
N MET A 84 15.50 -9.66 -1.33
CA MET A 84 16.44 -8.89 -0.48
C MET A 84 17.14 -9.82 0.51
N CYS A 85 16.41 -10.68 1.22
CA CYS A 85 17.01 -11.62 2.18
C CYS A 85 18.01 -12.58 1.53
N VAL A 86 17.65 -13.14 0.37
CA VAL A 86 18.57 -14.02 -0.38
C VAL A 86 19.84 -13.27 -0.81
N ALA A 87 19.68 -12.05 -1.30
CA ALA A 87 20.83 -11.21 -1.69
C ALA A 87 21.73 -10.87 -0.50
N ILE A 88 21.15 -10.58 0.66
CA ILE A 88 21.90 -10.32 1.90
C ILE A 88 22.70 -11.56 2.31
N VAL A 89 22.07 -12.73 2.32
CA VAL A 89 22.77 -13.99 2.68
C VAL A 89 23.92 -14.27 1.72
N VAL A 90 23.71 -14.12 0.40
CA VAL A 90 24.77 -14.32 -0.61
C VAL A 90 25.87 -13.27 -0.45
N ALA A 91 25.54 -12.00 -0.27
CA ALA A 91 26.52 -10.93 -0.07
C ALA A 91 27.39 -11.22 1.16
N SER A 92 26.76 -11.53 2.30
CA SER A 92 27.48 -11.84 3.54
C SER A 92 28.30 -13.11 3.45
N SER A 93 27.82 -14.15 2.75
CA SER A 93 28.57 -15.38 2.57
C SER A 93 29.85 -15.19 1.73
N LEU A 94 29.73 -14.43 0.62
CA LEU A 94 30.88 -14.15 -0.26
C LEU A 94 31.91 -13.26 0.45
N SER A 95 31.45 -12.21 1.13
CA SER A 95 32.29 -11.32 1.94
C SER A 95 33.03 -12.12 3.03
N THR A 96 32.30 -12.94 3.78
CA THR A 96 32.85 -13.78 4.85
C THR A 96 33.91 -14.78 4.34
N ALA A 97 33.69 -15.40 3.20
CA ALA A 97 34.65 -16.37 2.64
C ALA A 97 36.01 -15.72 2.38
N ILE A 98 36.03 -14.49 1.84
CA ILE A 98 37.27 -13.76 1.59
C ILE A 98 37.92 -13.29 2.90
N ALA A 99 37.11 -12.76 3.83
CA ALA A 99 37.62 -12.33 5.14
C ALA A 99 38.24 -13.48 5.95
N ALA A 100 37.60 -14.66 5.93
CA ALA A 100 38.14 -15.87 6.60
C ALA A 100 39.46 -16.34 5.97
N LEU A 101 39.58 -16.29 4.64
CA LEU A 101 40.82 -16.60 3.95
C LEU A 101 41.97 -15.66 4.33
N SER A 102 41.68 -14.38 4.50
CA SER A 102 42.70 -13.40 4.95
C SER A 102 43.14 -13.65 6.39
N ALA A 103 42.19 -14.07 7.25
CA ALA A 103 42.47 -14.36 8.67
C ALA A 103 43.35 -15.58 8.90
N LEU A 104 43.50 -16.51 7.94
CA LEU A 104 44.43 -17.64 8.03
C LEU A 104 45.88 -17.23 8.27
N ARG A 105 46.23 -15.99 7.90
CA ARG A 105 47.60 -15.47 8.00
C ARG A 105 47.83 -14.51 9.17
N SER A 106 46.78 -13.93 9.72
CA SER A 106 46.91 -12.73 10.57
C SER A 106 46.16 -12.75 11.89
N ASP A 107 45.24 -13.72 12.13
CA ASP A 107 44.41 -13.69 13.34
C ASP A 107 44.67 -14.89 14.25
N PRO A 108 45.07 -14.65 15.52
CA PRO A 108 45.31 -15.72 16.51
C PRO A 108 44.02 -16.45 16.92
N ASN A 109 42.85 -15.87 16.74
CA ASN A 109 41.57 -16.48 17.09
C ASN A 109 41.08 -17.50 16.03
N GLY A 110 41.74 -17.56 14.89
CA GLY A 110 41.45 -18.51 13.82
C GLY A 110 40.32 -18.06 12.89
N PRO A 111 40.26 -18.65 11.68
CA PRO A 111 39.38 -18.21 10.60
C PRO A 111 37.89 -18.42 10.90
N THR A 112 37.52 -19.36 11.76
CA THR A 112 36.15 -19.69 12.11
C THR A 112 35.49 -18.59 12.96
N VAL A 113 36.23 -18.02 13.91
CA VAL A 113 35.74 -16.94 14.76
C VAL A 113 35.55 -15.66 13.95
N VAL A 114 36.54 -15.35 13.09
CA VAL A 114 36.45 -14.20 12.16
C VAL A 114 35.26 -14.37 11.21
N ALA A 115 35.10 -15.56 10.62
CA ALA A 115 33.98 -15.84 9.72
C ALA A 115 32.61 -15.65 10.41
N ALA A 116 32.45 -16.21 11.62
CA ALA A 116 31.18 -16.07 12.35
C ALA A 116 30.90 -14.61 12.69
N ALA A 117 31.89 -13.86 13.16
CA ALA A 117 31.71 -12.44 13.50
C ALA A 117 31.42 -11.60 12.25
N TRP A 118 32.14 -11.83 11.15
CA TRP A 118 31.93 -11.10 9.89
C TRP A 118 30.55 -11.35 9.30
N PHE A 119 30.18 -12.64 9.14
CA PHE A 119 28.87 -13.03 8.59
C PHE A 119 27.70 -12.41 9.38
N THR A 120 27.72 -12.53 10.71
CA THR A 120 26.61 -12.03 11.54
C THR A 120 26.54 -10.52 11.56
N SER A 121 27.68 -9.83 11.52
CA SER A 121 27.74 -8.36 11.42
C SER A 121 27.21 -7.87 10.07
N ASP A 122 27.61 -8.49 8.96
CA ASP A 122 27.16 -8.13 7.61
C ASP A 122 25.64 -8.37 7.46
N VAL A 123 25.15 -9.57 7.81
CA VAL A 123 23.72 -9.91 7.74
C VAL A 123 22.90 -8.89 8.52
N THR A 124 23.35 -8.54 9.74
CA THR A 124 22.62 -7.61 10.60
C THR A 124 22.62 -6.19 10.03
N SER A 125 23.79 -5.71 9.59
CA SER A 125 23.94 -4.38 9.00
C SER A 125 23.12 -4.23 7.72
N TYR A 126 23.20 -5.22 6.83
CA TYR A 126 22.42 -5.22 5.59
C TYR A 126 20.91 -5.30 5.87
N LEU A 127 20.46 -6.20 6.74
CA LEU A 127 19.03 -6.37 7.01
C LEU A 127 18.40 -5.08 7.56
N ILE A 128 19.08 -4.42 8.49
CA ILE A 128 18.58 -3.20 9.13
C ILE A 128 18.58 -2.03 8.15
N LEU A 129 19.69 -1.74 7.48
CA LEU A 129 19.82 -0.52 6.68
C LEU A 129 19.25 -0.64 5.27
N VAL A 130 19.46 -1.80 4.60
CA VAL A 130 18.91 -1.98 3.26
C VAL A 130 17.39 -1.94 3.30
N SER A 131 16.76 -2.50 4.34
CA SER A 131 15.30 -2.43 4.49
C SER A 131 14.79 -0.99 4.64
N VAL A 132 15.47 -0.14 5.42
CA VAL A 132 15.12 1.28 5.56
C VAL A 132 15.27 2.01 4.22
N ILE A 133 16.40 1.85 3.54
CA ILE A 133 16.68 2.55 2.28
C ILE A 133 15.72 2.11 1.17
N LEU A 134 15.42 0.81 1.06
CA LEU A 134 14.50 0.29 0.03
C LEU A 134 13.04 0.61 0.32
N SER A 135 12.67 0.81 1.58
CA SER A 135 11.32 1.22 1.97
C SER A 135 11.09 2.73 1.83
N PHE A 136 12.17 3.54 1.81
CA PHE A 136 12.08 4.98 1.65
C PHE A 136 11.50 5.32 0.27
N ARG A 137 10.24 5.77 0.20
CA ARG A 137 9.67 6.43 -0.96
C ARG A 137 10.11 7.90 -0.92
N VAL A 138 10.75 8.36 -1.99
CA VAL A 138 10.77 9.79 -2.27
C VAL A 138 9.31 10.25 -2.25
N ALA A 139 8.95 11.02 -1.26
CA ALA A 139 7.58 11.47 -1.05
C ALA A 139 7.09 12.10 -2.35
N ASN A 140 6.05 11.50 -2.96
CA ASN A 140 5.39 12.11 -4.09
C ASN A 140 4.74 13.39 -3.55
N PRO A 141 5.11 14.60 -4.00
CA PRO A 141 4.63 15.85 -3.40
C PRO A 141 3.11 16.03 -3.50
N ARG A 142 2.39 15.13 -4.19
CA ARG A 142 0.93 15.10 -4.27
C ARG A 142 0.22 14.46 -3.06
N HIS A 143 0.92 13.71 -2.22
CA HIS A 143 0.39 13.35 -0.89
C HIS A 143 0.87 14.40 0.11
N ARG A 144 0.07 15.44 0.30
CA ARG A 144 0.21 16.36 1.44
C ARG A 144 0.20 15.53 2.71
N THR A 145 1.37 15.42 3.33
CA THR A 145 1.44 15.07 4.75
C THR A 145 0.70 16.18 5.48
N THR A 146 -0.44 15.86 6.06
CA THR A 146 -1.09 16.74 7.04
C THR A 146 -0.02 17.09 8.08
N PRO A 147 0.14 18.39 8.41
CA PRO A 147 1.12 18.79 9.41
C PRO A 147 0.82 18.03 10.71
N LEU A 148 1.87 17.52 11.36
CA LEU A 148 1.82 16.90 12.68
C LEU A 148 1.28 17.93 13.68
N THR A 149 -0.03 18.03 13.82
CA THR A 149 -0.65 18.78 14.91
C THR A 149 -0.62 17.89 16.16
N ALA A 150 -0.48 18.49 17.33
CA ALA A 150 -0.43 17.77 18.62
C ALA A 150 -1.65 16.82 18.83
N LYS A 151 -2.80 17.09 18.17
CA LYS A 151 -3.97 16.20 18.09
C LYS A 151 -3.71 14.92 17.28
N ALA A 152 -2.79 14.94 16.31
CA ALA A 152 -2.46 13.76 15.49
C ALA A 152 -1.56 12.74 16.25
N VAL A 153 -0.92 13.16 17.34
CA VAL A 153 -0.03 12.31 18.15
C VAL A 153 -0.83 11.29 19.00
N LEU A 154 -2.12 11.51 19.22
CA LEU A 154 -2.99 10.62 20.01
C LEU A 154 -4.02 9.86 19.14
N THR A 155 -3.77 9.71 17.85
CA THR A 155 -4.60 8.86 17.00
C THR A 155 -4.27 7.38 17.22
N THR A 156 -5.23 6.50 16.95
CA THR A 156 -5.03 5.04 17.01
C THR A 156 -3.88 4.54 16.13
N GLU A 157 -3.38 5.37 15.19
CA GLU A 157 -2.25 5.05 14.31
C GLU A 157 -0.89 5.33 14.95
N SER A 158 -0.79 6.31 15.86
CA SER A 158 0.45 6.66 16.56
C SER A 158 0.69 5.83 17.83
N LEU A 159 -0.35 5.23 18.39
CA LEU A 159 -0.27 4.44 19.62
C LEU A 159 0.79 3.31 19.56
N PRO A 160 0.89 2.50 18.49
CA PRO A 160 1.91 1.45 18.41
C PRO A 160 3.33 2.02 18.38
N ILE A 161 3.55 3.19 17.77
CA ILE A 161 4.86 3.87 17.73
C ILE A 161 5.26 4.31 19.13
N VAL A 162 4.35 5.00 19.83
CA VAL A 162 4.58 5.47 21.20
C VAL A 162 4.84 4.28 22.13
N LEU A 163 4.04 3.21 22.02
CA LEU A 163 4.23 2.01 22.82
C LEU A 163 5.60 1.36 22.55
N THR A 164 6.04 1.30 21.30
CA THR A 164 7.37 0.77 20.97
C THR A 164 8.48 1.57 21.67
N ILE A 165 8.42 2.89 21.59
CA ILE A 165 9.40 3.77 22.25
C ILE A 165 9.37 3.61 23.78
N VAL A 166 8.18 3.57 24.38
CA VAL A 166 8.03 3.36 25.83
C VAL A 166 8.61 2.01 26.24
N LEU A 167 8.32 0.93 25.50
CA LEU A 167 8.85 -0.40 25.82
C LEU A 167 10.37 -0.50 25.60
N MET A 168 10.95 0.26 24.67
CA MET A 168 12.40 0.40 24.54
C MET A 168 12.99 1.11 25.77
N LEU A 169 12.35 2.16 26.28
CA LEU A 169 12.79 2.88 27.48
C LEU A 169 12.62 2.04 28.75
N VAL A 170 11.50 1.33 28.89
CA VAL A 170 11.28 0.39 29.99
C VAL A 170 12.31 -0.74 29.96
N GLY A 171 12.72 -1.17 28.78
CA GLY A 171 13.79 -2.14 28.59
C GLY A 171 15.10 -1.75 29.26
N LEU A 172 15.39 -0.46 29.44
CA LEU A 172 16.59 0.01 30.17
C LEU A 172 16.57 -0.35 31.66
N THR A 173 15.39 -0.48 32.25
CA THR A 173 15.23 -0.83 33.69
C THR A 173 15.17 -2.34 33.89
N VAL A 174 14.91 -3.11 32.83
CA VAL A 174 14.78 -4.57 32.85
C VAL A 174 16.07 -5.20 32.34
N GLN A 175 16.79 -5.87 33.19
CA GLN A 175 18.02 -6.58 32.80
C GLN A 175 17.69 -7.97 32.23
N GLY A 176 18.50 -8.42 31.24
CA GLY A 176 18.40 -9.77 30.70
C GLY A 176 17.69 -9.92 29.35
N PRO A 177 17.36 -11.15 28.92
CA PRO A 177 16.81 -11.43 27.57
C PRO A 177 15.47 -10.77 27.27
N LEU A 178 14.72 -10.41 28.31
CA LEU A 178 13.43 -9.73 28.18
C LEU A 178 13.56 -8.35 27.50
N LEU A 179 14.70 -7.68 27.64
CA LEU A 179 15.03 -6.43 26.93
C LEU A 179 14.89 -6.58 25.41
N LEU A 180 15.29 -7.71 24.84
CA LEU A 180 15.21 -7.99 23.41
C LEU A 180 13.77 -8.23 22.95
N ALA A 181 12.99 -8.91 23.77
CA ALA A 181 11.64 -9.36 23.42
C ALA A 181 10.55 -8.30 23.68
N LEU A 182 10.75 -7.42 24.67
CA LEU A 182 9.74 -6.50 25.17
C LEU A 182 9.13 -5.59 24.10
N PRO A 183 9.88 -4.96 23.17
CA PRO A 183 9.31 -4.10 22.13
C PRO A 183 8.67 -4.86 20.95
N LEU A 184 8.89 -6.18 20.83
CA LEU A 184 8.44 -6.96 19.67
C LEU A 184 6.93 -6.91 19.41
N PRO A 185 6.05 -7.11 20.41
CA PRO A 185 4.61 -7.03 20.17
C PRO A 185 4.19 -5.67 19.61
N ALA A 186 4.79 -4.59 20.10
CA ALA A 186 4.53 -3.24 19.62
C ALA A 186 5.08 -3.00 18.20
N LEU A 187 6.28 -3.52 17.87
CA LEU A 187 6.84 -3.50 16.52
C LEU A 187 5.99 -4.29 15.52
N LEU A 188 5.47 -5.46 15.93
CA LEU A 188 4.55 -6.24 15.11
C LEU A 188 3.22 -5.51 14.90
N TRP A 189 2.74 -4.80 15.92
CA TRP A 189 1.56 -3.94 15.76
C TRP A 189 1.85 -2.76 14.83
N CYS A 190 3.00 -2.10 14.93
CA CYS A 190 3.45 -1.11 13.95
C CYS A 190 3.43 -1.66 12.52
N ALA A 191 3.89 -2.90 12.32
CA ALA A 191 3.95 -3.53 11.00
C ALA A 191 2.57 -3.70 10.33
N THR A 192 1.48 -3.71 11.09
CA THR A 192 0.11 -3.81 10.57
C THR A 192 -0.58 -2.47 10.39
N ARG A 193 -0.10 -1.39 11.04
CA ARG A 193 -0.77 -0.07 11.07
C ARG A 193 0.06 1.04 10.43
N VAL A 194 1.38 0.94 10.52
CA VAL A 194 2.31 1.97 10.03
C VAL A 194 2.82 1.56 8.64
N HIS A 195 3.18 2.56 7.82
CA HIS A 195 3.82 2.30 6.52
C HIS A 195 5.12 1.50 6.68
N VAL A 196 5.46 0.68 5.68
CA VAL A 196 6.67 -0.16 5.67
C VAL A 196 7.93 0.64 6.04
N PHE A 197 8.07 1.88 5.57
CA PHE A 197 9.20 2.74 5.93
C PHE A 197 9.25 3.05 7.43
N GLY A 198 8.12 3.44 8.04
CA GLY A 198 8.07 3.71 9.48
C GLY A 198 8.40 2.48 10.31
N THR A 199 7.87 1.31 9.94
CA THR A 199 8.18 0.04 10.59
C THR A 199 9.66 -0.32 10.43
N SER A 200 10.24 -0.17 9.23
CA SER A 200 11.66 -0.44 8.97
C SER A 200 12.55 0.46 9.79
N LEU A 201 12.21 1.75 9.89
CA LEU A 201 12.96 2.72 10.69
C LEU A 201 12.90 2.39 12.19
N LEU A 202 11.72 2.09 12.73
CA LEU A 202 11.57 1.70 14.15
C LEU A 202 12.31 0.40 14.46
N THR A 203 12.23 -0.57 13.55
CA THR A 203 12.98 -1.84 13.70
C THR A 203 14.49 -1.60 13.67
N ALA A 204 14.96 -0.70 12.81
CA ALA A 204 16.36 -0.33 12.72
C ALA A 204 16.85 0.40 13.99
N LEU A 205 16.04 1.31 14.52
CA LEU A 205 16.33 2.01 15.80
C LEU A 205 16.38 1.03 16.96
N TRP A 206 15.41 0.11 17.05
CA TRP A 206 15.41 -0.94 18.07
C TRP A 206 16.63 -1.84 17.96
N ALA A 207 16.96 -2.31 16.76
CA ALA A 207 18.11 -3.20 16.56
C ALA A 207 19.44 -2.50 16.85
N GLY A 208 19.63 -1.26 16.37
CA GLY A 208 20.81 -0.45 16.65
C GLY A 208 20.98 -0.16 18.14
N TRP A 209 19.87 0.21 18.81
CA TRP A 209 19.85 0.41 20.26
C TRP A 209 20.25 -0.85 21.03
N THR A 210 19.69 -2.00 20.64
CA THR A 210 20.00 -3.29 21.24
C THR A 210 21.45 -3.68 21.07
N LEU A 211 22.03 -3.46 19.88
CA LEU A 211 23.45 -3.73 19.62
C LEU A 211 24.39 -2.84 20.46
N VAL A 212 24.01 -1.58 20.66
CA VAL A 212 24.77 -0.68 21.56
C VAL A 212 24.74 -1.19 23.00
N LEU A 213 23.58 -1.61 23.50
CA LEU A 213 23.48 -2.16 24.86
C LEU A 213 24.22 -3.50 25.04
N LEU A 214 24.20 -4.35 24.01
CA LEU A 214 25.04 -5.57 23.97
C LEU A 214 26.53 -5.20 24.06
N GLY A 215 26.98 -4.19 23.30
CA GLY A 215 28.34 -3.71 23.27
C GLY A 215 28.82 -3.12 24.58
N GLN A 216 27.95 -2.51 25.33
CA GLN A 216 28.27 -1.97 26.65
C GLN A 216 28.31 -3.04 27.76
N GLY A 217 28.01 -4.33 27.44
CA GLY A 217 27.96 -5.38 28.44
C GLY A 217 26.86 -5.24 29.48
N THR A 218 25.81 -4.47 29.15
CA THR A 218 24.69 -4.20 30.07
C THR A 218 23.74 -5.38 30.20
N LEU A 219 23.81 -6.36 29.29
CA LEU A 219 22.97 -7.56 29.32
C LEU A 219 23.58 -8.65 30.18
N ARG A 220 22.99 -8.90 31.35
CA ARG A 220 23.33 -10.01 32.25
C ARG A 220 22.23 -11.07 32.24
N THR A 221 22.59 -12.34 32.05
CA THR A 221 21.65 -13.46 32.16
C THR A 221 22.20 -14.43 33.22
N GLY A 222 21.47 -14.59 34.34
CA GLY A 222 21.88 -15.52 35.40
C GLY A 222 23.26 -15.25 36.01
N GLY A 223 23.67 -13.97 36.10
CA GLY A 223 24.99 -13.57 36.60
C GLY A 223 26.13 -13.63 35.60
N VAL A 224 25.87 -14.15 34.39
CA VAL A 224 26.85 -14.20 33.28
C VAL A 224 26.58 -13.01 32.34
N LEU A 225 27.64 -12.26 32.01
CA LEU A 225 27.59 -11.24 30.95
C LEU A 225 27.29 -11.94 29.63
N VAL A 226 26.18 -11.58 28.99
CA VAL A 226 25.96 -11.93 27.58
C VAL A 226 26.93 -11.05 26.79
N SER A 227 28.11 -11.61 26.49
CA SER A 227 29.11 -10.91 25.69
C SER A 227 28.63 -10.67 24.28
N GLU A 228 29.15 -9.60 23.64
CA GLU A 228 29.06 -9.41 22.19
C GLU A 228 29.62 -10.64 21.47
N GLY A 229 28.75 -11.56 21.13
CA GLY A 229 29.11 -12.72 20.34
C GLY A 229 28.35 -12.75 19.02
N PRO A 230 28.84 -13.46 18.03
CA PRO A 230 28.17 -13.66 16.74
C PRO A 230 26.71 -14.13 16.90
N SER A 231 26.44 -14.98 17.89
CA SER A 231 25.09 -15.49 18.17
C SER A 231 24.12 -14.39 18.64
N ALA A 232 24.56 -13.46 19.48
CA ALA A 232 23.74 -12.36 19.96
C ALA A 232 23.40 -11.38 18.82
N THR A 233 24.40 -11.04 18.00
CA THR A 233 24.20 -10.18 16.82
C THR A 233 23.24 -10.82 15.82
N LEU A 234 23.38 -12.10 15.54
CA LEU A 234 22.48 -12.83 14.65
C LEU A 234 21.05 -12.90 15.21
N SER A 235 20.89 -13.05 16.53
CA SER A 235 19.59 -13.06 17.19
C SER A 235 18.83 -11.74 16.95
N VAL A 236 19.51 -10.60 17.04
CA VAL A 236 18.92 -9.29 16.73
C VAL A 236 18.44 -9.23 15.28
N ALA A 237 19.24 -9.71 14.32
CA ALA A 237 18.86 -9.78 12.92
C ALA A 237 17.64 -10.67 12.68
N LEU A 238 17.63 -11.87 13.28
CA LEU A 238 16.51 -12.83 13.13
C LEU A 238 15.20 -12.27 13.73
N ILE A 239 15.28 -11.62 14.88
CA ILE A 239 14.14 -10.97 15.50
C ILE A 239 13.61 -9.82 14.64
N ALA A 240 14.50 -9.02 14.03
CA ALA A 240 14.14 -7.93 13.13
C ALA A 240 13.38 -8.39 11.86
N LEU A 241 13.57 -9.64 11.43
CA LEU A 241 12.87 -10.20 10.27
C LEU A 241 11.34 -10.21 10.46
N GLY A 242 10.85 -10.49 11.67
CA GLY A 242 9.43 -10.61 11.96
C GLY A 242 8.64 -9.34 11.61
N PRO A 243 8.91 -8.18 12.22
CA PRO A 243 8.24 -6.92 11.89
C PRO A 243 8.37 -6.51 10.42
N LEU A 244 9.53 -6.71 9.80
CA LEU A 244 9.77 -6.38 8.39
C LEU A 244 8.93 -7.26 7.45
N LEU A 245 8.88 -8.56 7.71
CA LEU A 245 8.07 -9.50 6.93
C LEU A 245 6.59 -9.18 7.06
N VAL A 246 6.09 -8.98 8.29
CA VAL A 246 4.69 -8.64 8.54
C VAL A 246 4.31 -7.33 7.85
N ALA A 247 5.18 -6.31 7.86
CA ALA A 247 4.92 -5.04 7.18
C ALA A 247 4.79 -5.21 5.66
N THR A 248 5.64 -6.03 5.03
CA THR A 248 5.57 -6.28 3.59
C THR A 248 4.33 -7.11 3.20
N ILE A 249 3.96 -8.12 3.99
CA ILE A 249 2.73 -8.91 3.77
C ILE A 249 1.48 -8.03 3.96
N SER A 250 1.45 -7.16 4.97
CA SER A 250 0.35 -6.23 5.22
C SER A 250 0.15 -5.28 4.05
N LEU A 251 1.24 -4.80 3.44
CA LEU A 251 1.18 -3.96 2.24
C LEU A 251 0.61 -4.72 1.04
N ASP A 252 1.05 -5.96 0.79
CA ASP A 252 0.53 -6.79 -0.30
C ASP A 252 -0.97 -7.05 -0.11
N ARG A 253 -1.39 -7.42 1.09
CA ARG A 253 -2.80 -7.63 1.43
C ARG A 253 -3.63 -6.39 1.15
N SER A 254 -3.18 -5.22 1.58
CA SER A 254 -3.87 -3.95 1.36
C SER A 254 -4.01 -3.62 -0.13
N ARG A 255 -2.98 -3.89 -0.93
CA ARG A 255 -3.01 -3.69 -2.39
C ARG A 255 -3.99 -4.62 -3.09
N VAL A 256 -3.99 -5.90 -2.73
CA VAL A 256 -4.93 -6.88 -3.29
C VAL A 256 -6.36 -6.50 -2.92
N GLN A 257 -6.60 -6.10 -1.68
CA GLN A 257 -7.91 -5.63 -1.25
C GLN A 257 -8.35 -4.36 -2.00
N ALA A 258 -7.44 -3.41 -2.22
CA ALA A 258 -7.73 -2.19 -2.99
C ALA A 258 -8.08 -2.51 -4.45
N LYS A 259 -7.32 -3.41 -5.10
CA LYS A 259 -7.62 -3.89 -6.47
C LYS A 259 -8.98 -4.59 -6.54
N LEU A 260 -9.27 -5.46 -5.58
CA LEU A 260 -10.55 -6.16 -5.51
C LEU A 260 -11.71 -5.17 -5.31
N ARG A 261 -11.56 -4.18 -4.40
CA ARG A 261 -12.55 -3.11 -4.22
C ARG A 261 -12.75 -2.30 -5.49
N ALA A 262 -11.66 -1.92 -6.17
CA ALA A 262 -11.74 -1.18 -7.43
C ALA A 262 -12.42 -1.99 -8.53
N ALA A 263 -12.15 -3.30 -8.63
CA ALA A 263 -12.83 -4.19 -9.58
C ALA A 263 -14.34 -4.35 -9.27
N LEU A 264 -14.75 -4.18 -8.02
CA LEU A 264 -16.15 -4.23 -7.60
C LEU A 264 -16.84 -2.85 -7.60
N GLU A 265 -16.11 -1.78 -7.89
CA GLU A 265 -16.65 -0.42 -7.79
C GLU A 265 -17.48 -0.03 -9.01
N TYR A 266 -17.10 -0.50 -10.18
CA TYR A 266 -17.81 -0.21 -11.42
C TYR A 266 -18.46 -1.47 -11.99
N ASP A 267 -19.59 -1.29 -12.69
CA ASP A 267 -20.20 -2.34 -13.49
C ASP A 267 -19.34 -2.59 -14.74
N ASN A 268 -18.89 -3.84 -14.90
CA ASN A 268 -17.92 -4.20 -15.96
C ASN A 268 -18.44 -3.99 -17.38
N LEU A 269 -19.76 -4.02 -17.57
CA LEU A 269 -20.37 -3.84 -18.89
C LEU A 269 -20.55 -2.36 -19.23
N THR A 270 -21.08 -1.59 -18.28
CA THR A 270 -21.58 -0.22 -18.55
C THR A 270 -20.62 0.88 -18.07
N GLY A 271 -19.65 0.55 -17.20
CA GLY A 271 -18.69 1.51 -16.66
C GLY A 271 -19.25 2.49 -15.61
N VAL A 272 -20.56 2.48 -15.31
CA VAL A 272 -21.14 3.21 -14.18
C VAL A 272 -20.86 2.48 -12.86
N LEU A 273 -21.16 3.07 -11.73
CA LEU A 273 -20.96 2.40 -10.44
C LEU A 273 -21.79 1.12 -10.36
N SER A 274 -21.21 0.08 -9.74
CA SER A 274 -21.96 -1.11 -9.34
C SER A 274 -22.98 -0.73 -8.26
N ARG A 275 -24.03 -1.55 -8.07
CA ARG A 275 -25.05 -1.37 -7.02
C ARG A 275 -24.43 -1.06 -5.66
N GLY A 276 -23.43 -1.87 -5.25
CA GLY A 276 -22.79 -1.69 -3.94
C GLY A 276 -22.01 -0.39 -3.83
N ALA A 277 -21.34 0.03 -4.91
CA ALA A 277 -20.60 1.29 -4.95
C ALA A 277 -21.53 2.50 -4.99
N PHE A 278 -22.61 2.43 -5.77
CA PHE A 278 -23.66 3.46 -5.82
C PHE A 278 -24.24 3.73 -4.42
N LEU A 279 -24.68 2.67 -3.71
CA LEU A 279 -25.25 2.80 -2.37
C LEU A 279 -24.28 3.45 -1.39
N ARG A 280 -23.02 3.01 -1.38
CA ARG A 280 -21.98 3.56 -0.49
C ARG A 280 -21.69 5.03 -0.79
N ARG A 281 -21.48 5.40 -2.06
CA ARG A 281 -21.17 6.78 -2.45
C ARG A 281 -22.34 7.72 -2.24
N SER A 282 -23.55 7.23 -2.51
CA SER A 282 -24.77 7.99 -2.25
C SER A 282 -24.96 8.25 -0.77
N GLN A 283 -24.75 7.24 0.09
CA GLN A 283 -24.83 7.44 1.54
C GLN A 283 -23.78 8.44 2.04
N GLN A 284 -22.52 8.31 1.63
CA GLN A 284 -21.46 9.26 1.98
C GLN A 284 -21.81 10.69 1.56
N ARG A 285 -22.41 10.84 0.38
CA ARG A 285 -22.82 12.16 -0.10
C ARG A 285 -23.99 12.73 0.68
N LEU A 286 -24.96 11.90 1.08
CA LEU A 286 -26.04 12.33 1.97
C LEU A 286 -25.50 12.77 3.34
N ASP A 287 -24.58 12.02 3.92
CA ASP A 287 -23.97 12.36 5.22
C ASP A 287 -23.30 13.75 5.19
N GLU A 288 -22.69 14.13 4.06
CA GLU A 288 -22.12 15.47 3.85
C GLU A 288 -23.18 16.58 3.71
N LEU A 289 -24.36 16.24 3.18
CA LEU A 289 -25.43 17.21 2.91
C LEU A 289 -26.37 17.45 4.11
N ILE A 290 -26.42 16.50 5.04
CA ILE A 290 -27.31 16.60 6.23
C ILE A 290 -27.01 17.85 7.05
N SER A 291 -25.73 18.19 7.26
CA SER A 291 -25.33 19.37 8.06
C SER A 291 -25.84 20.70 7.50
N ASP A 292 -26.03 20.76 6.18
CA ASP A 292 -26.39 21.99 5.47
C ASP A 292 -27.87 22.04 5.06
N SER A 293 -28.67 21.00 5.40
CA SER A 293 -30.07 20.87 4.98
C SER A 293 -30.25 21.13 3.48
N ARG A 294 -29.39 20.53 2.64
CA ARG A 294 -29.42 20.73 1.19
C ARG A 294 -30.41 19.79 0.50
N PRO A 295 -31.10 20.26 -0.56
CA PRO A 295 -32.02 19.44 -1.31
C PRO A 295 -31.28 18.30 -2.03
N VAL A 296 -32.00 17.20 -2.29
CA VAL A 296 -31.49 16.05 -3.01
C VAL A 296 -32.61 15.39 -3.80
N ALA A 297 -32.27 14.86 -4.97
CA ALA A 297 -33.15 14.03 -5.76
C ALA A 297 -32.50 12.69 -6.10
N LEU A 298 -33.34 11.66 -6.27
CA LEU A 298 -32.92 10.35 -6.76
C LEU A 298 -33.84 9.91 -7.91
N LEU A 299 -33.23 9.48 -8.99
CA LEU A 299 -33.90 8.89 -10.13
C LEU A 299 -33.67 7.38 -10.12
N MET A 300 -34.72 6.60 -10.33
CA MET A 300 -34.68 5.19 -10.69
C MET A 300 -35.11 5.05 -12.15
N LEU A 301 -34.31 4.39 -12.95
CA LEU A 301 -34.49 4.27 -14.40
C LEU A 301 -34.51 2.79 -14.81
N ASP A 302 -35.36 2.44 -15.77
CA ASP A 302 -35.46 1.08 -16.30
C ASP A 302 -35.68 1.14 -17.82
N LEU A 303 -34.92 0.32 -18.56
CA LEU A 303 -35.05 0.26 -20.01
C LEU A 303 -36.34 -0.47 -20.39
N ASP A 304 -37.21 0.24 -21.09
CA ASP A 304 -38.52 -0.29 -21.52
C ASP A 304 -38.33 -1.46 -22.51
N HIS A 305 -39.03 -2.56 -22.24
CA HIS A 305 -39.04 -3.75 -23.08
C HIS A 305 -37.64 -4.39 -23.31
N PHE A 306 -36.69 -4.24 -22.37
CA PHE A 306 -35.34 -4.78 -22.51
C PHE A 306 -35.32 -6.30 -22.74
N LYS A 307 -36.20 -7.04 -22.08
CA LYS A 307 -36.34 -8.47 -22.32
C LYS A 307 -36.70 -8.76 -23.79
N ALA A 308 -37.60 -8.00 -24.39
CA ALA A 308 -37.95 -8.17 -25.80
C ALA A 308 -36.79 -7.86 -26.75
N ILE A 309 -35.90 -6.94 -26.39
CA ILE A 309 -34.64 -6.69 -27.13
C ILE A 309 -33.77 -7.93 -27.09
N ASN A 310 -33.57 -8.51 -25.90
CA ASN A 310 -32.77 -9.73 -25.74
C ASN A 310 -33.37 -10.93 -26.49
N ASP A 311 -34.68 -11.14 -26.34
CA ASP A 311 -35.39 -12.31 -26.94
C ASP A 311 -35.42 -12.24 -28.49
N THR A 312 -35.46 -10.98 -29.04
CA THR A 312 -35.57 -10.79 -30.50
C THR A 312 -34.21 -10.67 -31.18
N MET A 313 -33.24 -10.00 -30.56
CA MET A 313 -31.98 -9.59 -31.17
C MET A 313 -30.75 -10.21 -30.50
N GLY A 314 -30.93 -11.01 -29.47
CA GLY A 314 -29.88 -11.66 -28.70
C GLY A 314 -29.22 -10.80 -27.62
N HIS A 315 -28.60 -11.45 -26.64
CA HIS A 315 -27.98 -10.79 -25.48
C HIS A 315 -26.88 -9.81 -25.85
N ALA A 316 -26.11 -10.05 -26.91
CA ALA A 316 -25.08 -9.12 -27.37
C ALA A 316 -25.64 -7.72 -27.76
N VAL A 317 -26.85 -7.70 -28.32
CA VAL A 317 -27.53 -6.44 -28.64
C VAL A 317 -28.08 -5.79 -27.38
N GLY A 318 -28.60 -6.57 -26.45
CA GLY A 318 -28.99 -6.09 -25.12
C GLY A 318 -27.81 -5.45 -24.36
N ASP A 319 -26.64 -6.04 -24.41
CA ASP A 319 -25.41 -5.47 -23.82
C ASP A 319 -25.06 -4.12 -24.46
N ILE A 320 -25.17 -4.00 -25.78
CA ILE A 320 -24.97 -2.72 -26.48
C ILE A 320 -26.01 -1.70 -26.04
N ALA A 321 -27.28 -2.09 -25.86
CA ALA A 321 -28.32 -1.20 -25.36
C ALA A 321 -27.99 -0.67 -23.95
N LEU A 322 -27.53 -1.52 -23.05
CA LEU A 322 -27.11 -1.13 -21.70
C LEU A 322 -25.92 -0.17 -21.70
N VAL A 323 -24.88 -0.44 -22.51
CA VAL A 323 -23.71 0.44 -22.64
C VAL A 323 -24.11 1.82 -23.16
N ARG A 324 -24.95 1.85 -24.20
CA ARG A 324 -25.43 3.12 -24.78
C ARG A 324 -26.33 3.90 -23.83
N SER A 325 -27.20 3.19 -23.09
CA SER A 325 -28.04 3.81 -22.06
C SER A 325 -27.21 4.42 -20.93
N ALA A 326 -26.20 3.73 -20.46
CA ALA A 326 -25.27 4.28 -19.48
C ALA A 326 -24.58 5.54 -19.98
N ALA A 327 -24.10 5.54 -21.22
CA ALA A 327 -23.48 6.72 -21.84
C ALA A 327 -24.47 7.88 -22.00
N CYS A 328 -25.72 7.60 -22.38
CA CYS A 328 -26.79 8.59 -22.48
C CYS A 328 -27.10 9.21 -21.09
N ILE A 329 -27.24 8.39 -20.05
CA ILE A 329 -27.42 8.85 -18.68
C ILE A 329 -26.27 9.76 -18.27
N LEU A 330 -25.01 9.30 -18.38
CA LEU A 330 -23.85 10.07 -17.97
C LEU A 330 -23.71 11.40 -18.72
N GLY A 331 -24.08 11.43 -20.01
CA GLY A 331 -24.04 12.64 -20.83
C GLY A 331 -25.00 13.75 -20.40
N ALA A 332 -26.08 13.39 -19.72
CA ALA A 332 -27.08 14.33 -19.20
C ALA A 332 -26.79 14.80 -17.76
N LEU A 333 -25.83 14.19 -17.07
CA LEU A 333 -25.60 14.42 -15.66
C LEU A 333 -24.60 15.53 -15.37
N PRO A 334 -24.80 16.32 -14.29
CA PRO A 334 -23.80 17.25 -13.79
C PRO A 334 -22.62 16.46 -13.13
N ASN A 335 -21.47 17.12 -13.02
CA ASN A 335 -20.23 16.50 -12.51
C ASN A 335 -20.34 15.97 -11.06
N ASN A 336 -21.27 16.48 -10.26
CA ASN A 336 -21.48 16.08 -8.87
C ASN A 336 -22.51 14.96 -8.71
N ALA A 337 -23.15 14.51 -9.79
CA ALA A 337 -24.10 13.40 -9.75
C ALA A 337 -23.42 12.07 -9.55
N ILE A 338 -24.15 11.13 -8.95
CA ILE A 338 -23.70 9.76 -8.73
C ILE A 338 -24.62 8.82 -9.50
N ALA A 339 -24.09 8.09 -10.48
CA ALA A 339 -24.85 7.16 -11.29
C ALA A 339 -24.34 5.72 -11.11
N GLY A 340 -25.27 4.75 -11.03
CA GLY A 340 -24.93 3.34 -10.87
C GLY A 340 -25.97 2.42 -11.51
N ARG A 341 -25.55 1.19 -11.82
CA ARG A 341 -26.42 0.11 -12.26
C ARG A 341 -26.87 -0.71 -11.06
N ILE A 342 -28.18 -0.80 -10.83
CA ILE A 342 -28.76 -1.39 -9.62
C ILE A 342 -29.22 -2.82 -9.87
N GLY A 343 -29.67 -3.10 -11.08
CA GLY A 343 -30.17 -4.41 -11.51
C GLY A 343 -29.76 -4.73 -12.95
N GLY A 344 -30.41 -5.69 -13.56
CA GLY A 344 -30.14 -6.12 -14.94
C GLY A 344 -30.24 -4.98 -15.95
N GLU A 345 -31.38 -4.29 -15.99
CA GLU A 345 -31.70 -3.16 -16.88
C GLU A 345 -31.97 -1.88 -16.14
N GLU A 346 -31.71 -1.88 -14.81
CA GLU A 346 -32.05 -0.78 -13.89
C GLU A 346 -30.84 0.07 -13.55
N PHE A 347 -31.01 1.37 -13.62
CA PHE A 347 -30.01 2.35 -13.23
C PHE A 347 -30.59 3.28 -12.14
N ALA A 348 -29.71 3.80 -11.29
CA ALA A 348 -30.08 4.86 -10.34
C ALA A 348 -29.12 6.03 -10.45
N VAL A 349 -29.66 7.23 -10.22
CA VAL A 349 -28.91 8.49 -10.20
C VAL A 349 -29.26 9.28 -8.97
N LEU A 350 -28.27 9.66 -8.16
CA LEU A 350 -28.41 10.63 -7.09
C LEU A 350 -27.95 11.99 -7.61
N LEU A 351 -28.78 13.01 -7.42
CA LEU A 351 -28.53 14.41 -7.76
C LEU A 351 -28.40 15.23 -6.46
N PRO A 352 -27.17 15.45 -5.96
CA PRO A 352 -26.96 16.27 -4.78
C PRO A 352 -27.25 17.75 -5.07
N GLN A 353 -27.88 18.45 -4.13
CA GLN A 353 -28.17 19.89 -4.21
C GLN A 353 -29.04 20.29 -5.43
N ALA A 354 -29.87 19.36 -5.92
CA ALA A 354 -30.79 19.60 -7.00
C ALA A 354 -32.15 20.04 -6.45
N ASP A 355 -32.69 21.16 -6.93
CA ASP A 355 -34.07 21.49 -6.72
C ASP A 355 -35.00 20.61 -7.59
N LYS A 356 -36.28 20.68 -7.34
CA LYS A 356 -37.29 19.83 -7.99
C LYS A 356 -37.30 20.02 -9.51
N ASP A 357 -37.26 21.27 -9.96
CA ASP A 357 -37.36 21.61 -11.38
C ASP A 357 -36.11 21.20 -12.14
N TYR A 358 -34.93 21.40 -11.54
CA TYR A 358 -33.66 20.96 -12.11
C TYR A 358 -33.59 19.43 -12.20
N ALA A 359 -33.98 18.73 -11.14
CA ALA A 359 -34.01 17.27 -11.16
C ALA A 359 -34.98 16.72 -12.23
N ALA A 360 -36.15 17.31 -12.35
CA ALA A 360 -37.14 16.98 -13.37
C ALA A 360 -36.60 17.26 -14.79
N SER A 361 -35.89 18.38 -14.99
CA SER A 361 -35.30 18.74 -16.27
C SER A 361 -34.26 17.70 -16.74
N ILE A 362 -33.41 17.20 -15.80
CA ILE A 362 -32.45 16.12 -16.05
C ILE A 362 -33.17 14.83 -16.42
N ALA A 363 -34.17 14.41 -15.64
CA ALA A 363 -34.95 13.21 -15.91
C ALA A 363 -35.58 13.26 -17.31
N HIS A 364 -36.19 14.39 -17.67
CA HIS A 364 -36.78 14.59 -19.00
C HIS A 364 -35.71 14.64 -20.11
N SER A 365 -34.53 15.16 -19.84
CA SER A 365 -33.42 15.11 -20.81
C SER A 365 -33.00 13.69 -21.08
N ILE A 366 -32.74 12.91 -20.02
CA ILE A 366 -32.37 11.47 -20.14
C ILE A 366 -33.43 10.72 -20.94
N ARG A 367 -34.73 10.92 -20.64
CA ARG A 367 -35.83 10.26 -21.37
C ARG A 367 -35.82 10.62 -22.85
N ARG A 368 -35.72 11.92 -23.22
CA ARG A 368 -35.68 12.38 -24.62
C ARG A 368 -34.46 11.85 -25.39
N ASP A 369 -33.33 11.78 -24.71
CA ASP A 369 -32.11 11.31 -25.35
C ASP A 369 -32.18 9.79 -25.59
N HIS A 370 -32.88 9.02 -24.74
CA HIS A 370 -33.17 7.60 -25.00
C HIS A 370 -34.15 7.41 -26.17
N GLU A 371 -35.14 8.26 -26.35
CA GLU A 371 -36.01 8.21 -27.54
C GLU A 371 -35.24 8.32 -28.86
N ARG A 372 -34.09 9.02 -28.85
CA ARG A 372 -33.21 9.20 -30.00
C ARG A 372 -32.13 8.12 -30.10
N LEU A 373 -32.04 7.27 -29.07
CA LEU A 373 -31.00 6.24 -28.99
C LEU A 373 -31.35 5.06 -29.88
N HIS A 374 -30.73 4.98 -31.04
CA HIS A 374 -30.84 3.82 -31.93
C HIS A 374 -29.92 2.71 -31.46
N VAL A 375 -30.47 1.61 -30.96
CA VAL A 375 -29.68 0.45 -30.49
C VAL A 375 -29.01 -0.28 -31.65
N LEU A 376 -29.71 -0.46 -32.76
CA LEU A 376 -29.26 -0.84 -34.12
C LEU A 376 -30.30 -0.31 -35.08
N SER A 377 -29.94 0.01 -36.29
CA SER A 377 -30.59 0.73 -37.42
C SER A 377 -32.13 0.88 -37.45
N ALA A 378 -32.92 0.27 -36.56
CA ALA A 378 -34.38 0.29 -36.63
C ALA A 378 -35.15 0.30 -35.29
N ARG A 379 -34.54 0.19 -34.12
CA ARG A 379 -35.27 0.24 -32.83
C ARG A 379 -34.64 1.23 -31.87
N THR A 380 -35.49 2.09 -31.31
CA THR A 380 -35.15 2.97 -30.18
C THR A 380 -35.41 2.24 -28.86
N ALA A 381 -34.50 2.37 -27.91
CA ALA A 381 -34.73 1.95 -26.54
C ALA A 381 -35.29 3.14 -25.75
N THR A 382 -36.50 3.05 -25.24
CA THR A 382 -37.06 4.07 -24.34
C THR A 382 -36.75 3.71 -22.89
N VAL A 383 -36.93 4.69 -22.00
CA VAL A 383 -36.67 4.51 -20.57
C VAL A 383 -37.84 5.08 -19.76
N SER A 384 -38.28 4.33 -18.76
CA SER A 384 -39.21 4.82 -17.72
C SER A 384 -38.42 5.31 -16.53
N ILE A 385 -38.79 6.43 -15.93
CA ILE A 385 -38.05 7.09 -14.85
C ILE A 385 -38.98 7.40 -13.69
N GLY A 386 -38.63 6.94 -12.49
CA GLY A 386 -39.18 7.39 -11.23
C GLY A 386 -38.26 8.40 -10.59
N LEU A 387 -38.74 9.60 -10.30
CA LEU A 387 -38.03 10.69 -9.65
C LEU A 387 -38.60 10.92 -8.26
N VAL A 388 -37.73 10.91 -7.24
CA VAL A 388 -38.09 11.41 -5.90
C VAL A 388 -37.23 12.61 -5.56
N TRP A 389 -37.83 13.60 -4.93
CA TRP A 389 -37.16 14.80 -4.48
C TRP A 389 -37.51 15.12 -3.02
N THR A 390 -36.55 15.76 -2.32
CA THR A 390 -36.75 16.30 -0.96
C THR A 390 -35.92 17.57 -0.77
N ASP A 391 -36.42 18.50 0.03
CA ASP A 391 -35.74 19.77 0.36
C ASP A 391 -34.60 19.60 1.36
N ALA A 392 -34.56 18.48 2.10
CA ALA A 392 -33.51 18.16 3.04
C ALA A 392 -33.02 16.72 2.85
N ALA A 393 -31.72 16.54 2.82
CA ALA A 393 -31.11 15.23 2.67
C ALA A 393 -31.48 14.28 3.82
N PRO A 394 -32.04 13.10 3.53
CA PRO A 394 -32.40 12.12 4.56
C PRO A 394 -31.15 11.43 5.13
N ARG A 395 -31.30 10.85 6.33
CA ARG A 395 -30.20 10.11 6.98
C ARG A 395 -29.78 8.81 6.25
N SER A 396 -30.62 8.32 5.34
CA SER A 396 -30.35 7.08 4.60
C SER A 396 -30.81 7.23 3.16
N VAL A 397 -30.11 6.57 2.24
CA VAL A 397 -30.50 6.50 0.82
C VAL A 397 -31.71 5.59 0.60
N SER A 398 -32.00 4.67 1.53
CA SER A 398 -33.05 3.66 1.38
C SER A 398 -34.46 4.25 1.15
N PRO A 399 -34.96 5.25 1.90
CA PRO A 399 -36.25 5.85 1.63
C PRO A 399 -36.35 6.46 0.23
N LEU A 400 -35.28 7.11 -0.26
CA LEU A 400 -35.27 7.68 -1.61
C LEU A 400 -35.40 6.57 -2.66
N LEU A 401 -34.67 5.45 -2.49
CA LEU A 401 -34.75 4.32 -3.43
C LEU A 401 -36.15 3.70 -3.47
N VAL A 402 -36.77 3.48 -2.30
CA VAL A 402 -38.13 2.92 -2.22
C VAL A 402 -39.15 3.82 -2.91
N SER A 403 -39.09 5.13 -2.64
CA SER A 403 -40.04 6.10 -3.25
C SER A 403 -39.82 6.24 -4.75
N ALA A 404 -38.55 6.24 -5.21
CA ALA A 404 -38.24 6.31 -6.63
C ALA A 404 -38.62 5.02 -7.38
N ASP A 405 -38.54 3.87 -6.73
CA ASP A 405 -38.98 2.57 -7.30
C ASP A 405 -40.52 2.56 -7.46
N HIS A 406 -41.28 3.04 -6.47
CA HIS A 406 -42.73 3.20 -6.60
C HIS A 406 -43.08 4.13 -7.75
N ALA A 407 -42.42 5.28 -7.87
CA ALA A 407 -42.63 6.21 -8.97
C ALA A 407 -42.30 5.61 -10.34
N LEU A 408 -41.21 4.78 -10.42
CA LEU A 408 -40.86 4.05 -11.62
C LEU A 408 -41.91 2.99 -12.01
N TYR A 409 -42.47 2.31 -11.02
CA TYR A 409 -43.58 1.41 -11.25
C TYR A 409 -44.78 2.11 -11.84
N ASP A 410 -45.13 3.29 -11.33
CA ASP A 410 -46.24 4.12 -11.87
C ASP A 410 -45.88 4.61 -13.28
N ALA A 411 -44.66 4.99 -13.58
CA ALA A 411 -44.21 5.35 -14.93
C ALA A 411 -44.43 4.18 -15.92
N LYS A 412 -44.05 2.96 -15.52
CA LYS A 412 -44.25 1.74 -16.34
C LYS A 412 -45.73 1.47 -16.59
N ARG A 413 -46.62 1.71 -15.60
CA ARG A 413 -48.09 1.52 -15.73
C ARG A 413 -48.76 2.61 -16.57
N SER A 414 -48.24 3.83 -16.57
CA SER A 414 -48.77 4.95 -17.33
C SER A 414 -48.43 4.93 -18.83
N GLY A 415 -47.91 3.80 -19.35
CA GLY A 415 -47.62 3.63 -20.77
C GLY A 415 -46.14 3.63 -21.13
N ARG A 416 -45.25 3.66 -20.14
CA ARG A 416 -43.76 3.68 -20.30
C ARG A 416 -43.29 5.00 -20.95
N ASN A 417 -41.95 5.05 -21.23
CA ASN A 417 -41.31 6.23 -21.84
C ASN A 417 -41.74 7.57 -21.19
N THR A 418 -41.81 7.58 -19.88
CA THR A 418 -42.32 8.74 -19.11
C THR A 418 -41.56 8.91 -17.82
N VAL A 419 -41.68 10.11 -17.24
CA VAL A 419 -41.16 10.46 -15.93
C VAL A 419 -42.31 10.66 -14.97
N VAL A 420 -42.27 9.95 -13.84
CA VAL A 420 -43.20 10.20 -12.71
C VAL A 420 -42.37 10.75 -11.56
N ALA A 421 -42.77 11.91 -11.05
CA ALA A 421 -42.10 12.62 -9.97
C ALA A 421 -42.98 12.63 -8.70
N VAL A 422 -42.35 12.33 -7.56
CA VAL A 422 -42.97 12.35 -6.24
C VAL A 422 -42.09 13.12 -5.24
N ASP A 423 -42.69 13.70 -4.24
CA ASP A 423 -41.98 14.28 -3.11
C ASP A 423 -41.76 13.18 -2.06
N LEU A 424 -40.60 13.17 -1.40
CA LEU A 424 -40.35 12.25 -0.30
C LEU A 424 -41.20 12.69 0.89
N ALA A 425 -42.10 11.82 1.34
CA ALA A 425 -42.99 12.06 2.45
C ALA A 425 -42.25 12.08 3.81
#